data_49abefe9547b539a5649e546a885b13b
#
_entry.id   49abefe9547b539a5649e546a885b13b
#
_cell.length_a   1.000
_cell.length_b   1.000
_cell.length_c   1.000
_cell.angle_alpha   90.00
_cell.angle_beta   90.00
_cell.angle_gamma   90.00
#
_symmetry.space_group_name_H-M   'P 1'
#
loop_
_entity.id
_entity.type
_entity.pdbx_description
1 polymer ?
#
loop_
_entity_poly.entity_id
_entity_poly.type
_entity_poly.pdbx_seq_one_letter_code
_entity_poly.pdbx_strand_id
1 'polypeptide(L)'
;MTGVPLLRPPRLRPGDRVAVVAPSGPLSPERLDRGLDVLRGWDLDPVPAPHVRGTHATLGYLAATDEERAHDLQAAWCDPSVKAVFAARGGYGAQRMVDLLDWDAVRAAAPKPLVGFSDVTVLHEAFAVRAGVSTLHGPAVAGEVFLKDEATRTHLRRTLFAPETVRTLAAPSARALVPGRAHGVTLGGCLTMLATELGAPRARPAAAGGLLLLEDVGEPPYRLDRALTQLLRAGWLEGVAGIALGSWARCGPYERVREVLADRLGGLGVPVAEECGFGHGDSALTVPLGVPAVLDATAGTLVLDVPATV
;
A
#
# COMPACT_ATOMS: atom_id res chain seq x y z
N MET A 1 9.18 13.18 9.14
CA MET A 1 10.07 12.24 9.85
C MET A 1 10.26 11.03 8.92
N THR A 2 11.29 11.07 8.09
CA THR A 2 11.67 10.00 7.19
C THR A 2 12.68 9.08 7.90
N GLY A 3 12.66 7.77 7.64
CA GLY A 3 13.59 6.82 8.26
C GLY A 3 13.33 6.46 9.75
N VAL A 4 12.22 6.92 10.34
CA VAL A 4 11.84 6.56 11.71
C VAL A 4 10.74 5.49 11.68
N PRO A 5 10.90 4.36 12.39
CA PRO A 5 9.86 3.36 12.51
C PRO A 5 8.55 3.94 13.05
N LEU A 6 7.42 3.54 12.46
CA LEU A 6 6.10 4.01 12.86
C LEU A 6 5.47 3.08 13.91
N LEU A 7 4.40 3.57 14.57
CA LEU A 7 3.64 2.78 15.52
C LEU A 7 2.94 1.62 14.80
N ARG A 8 3.25 0.39 15.20
CA ARG A 8 2.63 -0.81 14.64
C ARG A 8 1.28 -1.09 15.31
N PRO A 9 0.22 -1.37 14.54
CA PRO A 9 -1.08 -1.72 15.10
C PRO A 9 -1.08 -3.11 15.72
N PRO A 10 -2.05 -3.43 16.60
CA PRO A 10 -2.26 -4.78 17.10
C PRO A 10 -2.61 -5.78 15.98
N ARG A 11 -2.24 -7.06 16.16
CA ARG A 11 -2.69 -8.17 15.30
C ARG A 11 -4.18 -8.44 15.49
N LEU A 12 -4.79 -9.01 14.47
CA LEU A 12 -6.17 -9.47 14.54
C LEU A 12 -6.30 -10.79 15.28
N ARG A 13 -7.51 -11.00 15.83
CA ARG A 13 -7.94 -12.23 16.49
C ARG A 13 -9.27 -12.72 15.90
N PRO A 14 -9.57 -14.02 15.96
CA PRO A 14 -10.90 -14.52 15.63
C PRO A 14 -11.99 -13.76 16.41
N GLY A 15 -13.08 -13.42 15.73
CA GLY A 15 -14.18 -12.61 16.26
C GLY A 15 -14.00 -11.10 16.13
N ASP A 16 -12.83 -10.60 15.71
CA ASP A 16 -12.60 -9.16 15.56
C ASP A 16 -13.50 -8.56 14.48
N ARG A 17 -14.11 -7.43 14.81
CA ARG A 17 -14.86 -6.60 13.84
C ARG A 17 -13.88 -5.84 12.96
N VAL A 18 -14.11 -5.88 11.65
CA VAL A 18 -13.30 -5.17 10.67
C VAL A 18 -14.18 -4.36 9.72
N ALA A 19 -13.81 -3.13 9.42
CA ALA A 19 -14.55 -2.30 8.49
C ALA A 19 -14.03 -2.47 7.06
N VAL A 20 -14.93 -2.40 6.08
CA VAL A 20 -14.60 -2.39 4.66
C VAL A 20 -15.11 -1.08 4.06
N VAL A 21 -14.20 -0.24 3.56
CA VAL A 21 -14.47 1.11 3.04
C VAL A 21 -14.10 1.21 1.56
N ALA A 22 -14.74 2.13 0.82
CA ALA A 22 -14.39 2.43 -0.58
C ALA A 22 -13.84 3.85 -0.70
N PRO A 23 -12.58 4.12 -0.36
CA PRO A 23 -12.02 5.48 -0.35
C PRO A 23 -11.79 6.05 -1.76
N SER A 24 -11.90 5.22 -2.77
CA SER A 24 -11.50 5.49 -4.15
C SER A 24 -12.65 5.23 -5.14
N GLY A 25 -12.48 4.29 -6.06
CA GLY A 25 -13.45 4.00 -7.12
C GLY A 25 -14.56 3.05 -6.69
N PRO A 26 -15.65 2.99 -7.48
CA PRO A 26 -16.77 2.08 -7.27
C PRO A 26 -16.35 0.63 -7.57
N LEU A 27 -17.11 -0.32 -7.07
CA LEU A 27 -16.84 -1.74 -7.20
C LEU A 27 -18.10 -2.54 -7.51
N SER A 28 -17.95 -3.80 -7.99
CA SER A 28 -19.07 -4.71 -8.17
C SER A 28 -19.55 -5.20 -6.80
N PRO A 29 -20.87 -5.10 -6.51
CA PRO A 29 -21.46 -5.64 -5.30
C PRO A 29 -21.16 -7.11 -5.08
N GLU A 30 -21.18 -7.92 -6.16
CA GLU A 30 -20.91 -9.38 -6.09
C GLU A 30 -19.44 -9.67 -5.71
N ARG A 31 -18.50 -8.83 -6.19
CA ARG A 31 -17.10 -8.93 -5.78
C ARG A 31 -16.90 -8.57 -4.31
N LEU A 32 -17.61 -7.55 -3.84
CA LEU A 32 -17.58 -7.18 -2.42
C LEU A 32 -18.12 -8.33 -1.56
N ASP A 33 -19.28 -8.88 -1.91
CA ASP A 33 -19.89 -9.97 -1.14
C ASP A 33 -18.94 -11.17 -1.03
N ARG A 34 -18.32 -11.59 -2.14
CA ARG A 34 -17.29 -12.63 -2.13
C ARG A 34 -16.09 -12.29 -1.25
N GLY A 35 -15.65 -11.04 -1.26
CA GLY A 35 -14.55 -10.59 -0.41
C GLY A 35 -14.93 -10.60 1.07
N LEU A 36 -16.15 -10.17 1.41
CA LEU A 36 -16.67 -10.27 2.77
C LEU A 36 -16.76 -11.72 3.24
N ASP A 37 -17.16 -12.65 2.36
CA ASP A 37 -17.21 -14.08 2.68
C ASP A 37 -15.82 -14.66 2.97
N VAL A 38 -14.78 -14.22 2.25
CA VAL A 38 -13.39 -14.58 2.58
C VAL A 38 -13.01 -14.11 3.98
N LEU A 39 -13.35 -12.85 4.35
CA LEU A 39 -13.05 -12.32 5.69
C LEU A 39 -13.83 -13.07 6.78
N ARG A 40 -15.10 -13.41 6.54
CA ARG A 40 -15.89 -14.29 7.45
C ARG A 40 -15.25 -15.67 7.60
N GLY A 41 -14.72 -16.23 6.50
CA GLY A 41 -13.96 -17.48 6.53
C GLY A 41 -12.65 -17.41 7.33
N TRP A 42 -12.21 -16.22 7.72
CA TRP A 42 -11.10 -16.02 8.66
C TRP A 42 -11.58 -15.80 10.10
N ASP A 43 -12.85 -16.06 10.39
CA ASP A 43 -13.51 -15.77 11.66
C ASP A 43 -13.53 -14.29 12.04
N LEU A 44 -13.61 -13.39 11.06
CA LEU A 44 -13.79 -11.95 11.28
C LEU A 44 -15.26 -11.56 11.14
N ASP A 45 -15.66 -10.44 11.78
CA ASP A 45 -16.96 -9.76 11.59
C ASP A 45 -16.79 -8.56 10.64
N PRO A 46 -16.86 -8.77 9.29
CA PRO A 46 -16.68 -7.69 8.34
C PRO A 46 -17.95 -6.83 8.22
N VAL A 47 -17.81 -5.54 8.50
CA VAL A 47 -18.86 -4.53 8.41
C VAL A 47 -18.57 -3.63 7.22
N PRO A 48 -19.36 -3.70 6.13
CA PRO A 48 -19.24 -2.75 5.02
C PRO A 48 -19.72 -1.36 5.46
N ALA A 49 -18.94 -0.33 5.13
CA ALA A 49 -19.31 1.06 5.40
C ALA A 49 -20.56 1.48 4.59
N PRO A 50 -21.29 2.49 5.03
CA PRO A 50 -22.56 2.88 4.41
C PRO A 50 -22.48 3.12 2.90
N HIS A 51 -21.41 3.77 2.41
CA HIS A 51 -21.30 4.15 1.00
C HIS A 51 -20.41 3.19 0.18
N VAL A 52 -19.94 2.06 0.74
CA VAL A 52 -19.03 1.12 0.06
C VAL A 52 -19.59 0.54 -1.24
N ARG A 53 -20.93 0.41 -1.37
CA ARG A 53 -21.64 -0.11 -2.55
C ARG A 53 -22.07 0.99 -3.52
N GLY A 54 -21.74 2.23 -3.24
CA GLY A 54 -22.18 3.38 -4.00
C GLY A 54 -21.39 3.61 -5.27
N THR A 55 -21.94 4.53 -6.06
CA THR A 55 -21.28 5.16 -7.21
C THR A 55 -21.70 6.61 -7.22
N HIS A 56 -20.74 7.51 -7.36
CA HIS A 56 -21.01 8.95 -7.42
C HIS A 56 -21.94 9.28 -8.59
N ALA A 57 -22.99 10.04 -8.34
CA ALA A 57 -24.07 10.28 -9.31
C ALA A 57 -23.60 10.88 -10.65
N THR A 58 -22.54 11.71 -10.62
CA THR A 58 -22.02 12.39 -11.83
C THR A 58 -20.66 11.84 -12.24
N LEU A 59 -19.77 11.55 -11.27
CA LEU A 59 -18.40 11.12 -11.50
C LEU A 59 -18.32 9.60 -11.30
N GLY A 60 -18.86 8.83 -12.22
CA GLY A 60 -19.02 7.38 -12.11
C GLY A 60 -17.73 6.56 -11.86
N TYR A 61 -16.56 7.21 -11.82
CA TYR A 61 -15.29 6.61 -11.41
C TYR A 61 -15.00 6.73 -9.90
N LEU A 62 -15.85 7.41 -9.12
CA LEU A 62 -15.79 7.52 -7.65
C LEU A 62 -16.88 6.66 -7.00
N ALA A 63 -16.59 6.09 -5.84
CA ALA A 63 -17.55 5.26 -5.10
C ALA A 63 -18.70 6.09 -4.49
N ALA A 64 -18.42 7.34 -4.08
CA ALA A 64 -19.36 8.26 -3.48
C ALA A 64 -18.80 9.69 -3.56
N THR A 65 -19.45 10.69 -2.93
CA THR A 65 -18.86 12.03 -2.78
C THR A 65 -17.58 11.99 -1.94
N ASP A 66 -16.78 13.02 -2.02
CA ASP A 66 -15.52 13.09 -1.27
C ASP A 66 -15.79 13.06 0.25
N GLU A 67 -16.85 13.76 0.69
CA GLU A 67 -17.28 13.83 2.09
C GLU A 67 -17.78 12.47 2.61
N GLU A 68 -18.59 11.76 1.83
CA GLU A 68 -19.11 10.43 2.20
C GLU A 68 -17.96 9.42 2.35
N ARG A 69 -17.00 9.41 1.41
CA ARG A 69 -15.83 8.52 1.46
C ARG A 69 -14.91 8.85 2.63
N ALA A 70 -14.71 10.14 2.91
CA ALA A 70 -13.93 10.59 4.07
C ALA A 70 -14.64 10.21 5.38
N HIS A 71 -15.95 10.43 5.47
CA HIS A 71 -16.74 10.06 6.63
C HIS A 71 -16.69 8.56 6.93
N ASP A 72 -16.86 7.71 5.91
CA ASP A 72 -16.81 6.26 6.06
C ASP A 72 -15.45 5.78 6.60
N LEU A 73 -14.35 6.31 6.03
CA LEU A 73 -13.01 5.98 6.51
C LEU A 73 -12.79 6.48 7.94
N GLN A 74 -13.15 7.72 8.24
CA GLN A 74 -12.97 8.31 9.56
C GLN A 74 -13.81 7.59 10.62
N ALA A 75 -15.08 7.34 10.35
CA ALA A 75 -15.95 6.60 11.27
C ALA A 75 -15.39 5.21 11.56
N ALA A 76 -14.97 4.47 10.52
CA ALA A 76 -14.34 3.15 10.69
C ALA A 76 -13.02 3.22 11.50
N TRP A 77 -12.21 4.25 11.26
CA TRP A 77 -10.94 4.40 11.98
C TRP A 77 -11.15 4.79 13.43
N CYS A 78 -12.08 5.68 13.73
CA CYS A 78 -12.32 6.18 15.09
C CYS A 78 -13.21 5.26 15.95
N ASP A 79 -13.92 4.29 15.36
CA ASP A 79 -14.72 3.31 16.12
C ASP A 79 -13.81 2.34 16.90
N PRO A 80 -13.85 2.32 18.25
CA PRO A 80 -13.03 1.42 19.06
C PRO A 80 -13.41 -0.05 18.91
N SER A 81 -14.61 -0.37 18.42
CA SER A 81 -15.03 -1.75 18.16
C SER A 81 -14.39 -2.32 16.90
N VAL A 82 -14.00 -1.47 15.94
CA VAL A 82 -13.32 -1.86 14.70
C VAL A 82 -11.84 -2.11 14.97
N LYS A 83 -11.34 -3.27 14.55
CA LYS A 83 -9.95 -3.71 14.78
C LYS A 83 -9.06 -3.62 13.55
N ALA A 84 -9.62 -3.52 12.35
CA ALA A 84 -8.90 -3.21 11.11
C ALA A 84 -9.82 -2.49 10.11
N VAL A 85 -9.21 -1.75 9.20
CA VAL A 85 -9.90 -1.11 8.07
C VAL A 85 -9.32 -1.67 6.76
N PHE A 86 -10.17 -2.19 5.91
CA PHE A 86 -9.82 -2.71 4.60
C PHE A 86 -10.37 -1.82 3.50
N ALA A 87 -9.54 -1.44 2.53
CA ALA A 87 -10.02 -0.86 1.30
C ALA A 87 -10.69 -1.94 0.44
N ALA A 88 -11.92 -1.67 0.00
CA ALA A 88 -12.63 -2.58 -0.89
C ALA A 88 -12.01 -2.62 -2.29
N ARG A 89 -11.55 -1.45 -2.76
CA ARG A 89 -10.91 -1.25 -4.06
C ARG A 89 -10.03 0.00 -4.04
N GLY A 90 -8.99 0.02 -4.90
CA GLY A 90 -8.30 1.22 -5.34
C GLY A 90 -9.08 1.96 -6.45
N GLY A 91 -8.38 2.48 -7.43
CA GLY A 91 -8.96 3.22 -8.56
C GLY A 91 -8.50 4.67 -8.56
N TYR A 92 -9.39 5.61 -8.25
CA TYR A 92 -9.07 7.02 -8.12
C TYR A 92 -9.96 7.66 -7.04
N GLY A 93 -9.42 8.62 -6.28
CA GLY A 93 -10.22 9.47 -5.42
C GLY A 93 -9.67 9.69 -4.01
N ALA A 94 -8.69 8.91 -3.54
CA ALA A 94 -8.10 9.08 -2.21
C ALA A 94 -7.51 10.49 -2.01
N GLN A 95 -6.84 11.04 -3.03
CA GLN A 95 -6.30 12.40 -3.01
C GLN A 95 -7.36 13.47 -2.77
N ARG A 96 -8.60 13.25 -3.24
CA ARG A 96 -9.68 14.22 -3.10
C ARG A 96 -10.25 14.28 -1.68
N MET A 97 -10.14 13.19 -0.92
CA MET A 97 -10.79 13.06 0.38
C MET A 97 -9.83 13.07 1.57
N VAL A 98 -8.53 12.85 1.34
CA VAL A 98 -7.53 12.71 2.41
C VAL A 98 -7.41 13.95 3.29
N ASP A 99 -7.62 15.14 2.75
CA ASP A 99 -7.57 16.40 3.49
C ASP A 99 -8.88 16.75 4.20
N LEU A 100 -9.97 15.99 3.96
CA LEU A 100 -11.25 16.12 4.66
C LEU A 100 -11.28 15.32 5.98
N LEU A 101 -10.28 14.45 6.21
CA LEU A 101 -10.17 13.70 7.46
C LEU A 101 -9.77 14.64 8.63
N ASP A 102 -10.43 14.47 9.77
CA ASP A 102 -9.98 15.06 11.03
C ASP A 102 -8.76 14.28 11.55
N TRP A 103 -7.57 14.77 11.21
CA TRP A 103 -6.31 14.13 11.58
C TRP A 103 -6.01 14.17 13.08
N ASP A 104 -6.65 15.07 13.86
CA ASP A 104 -6.53 15.06 15.32
C ASP A 104 -7.32 13.90 15.91
N ALA A 105 -8.54 13.67 15.42
CA ALA A 105 -9.33 12.49 15.80
C ALA A 105 -8.67 11.19 15.34
N VAL A 106 -8.09 11.15 14.12
CA VAL A 106 -7.36 9.98 13.61
C VAL A 106 -6.15 9.64 14.50
N ARG A 107 -5.38 10.64 14.94
CA ARG A 107 -4.24 10.44 15.87
C ARG A 107 -4.66 10.01 17.27
N ALA A 108 -5.82 10.48 17.74
CA ALA A 108 -6.33 10.14 19.07
C ALA A 108 -6.90 8.71 19.13
N ALA A 109 -7.32 8.16 17.99
CA ALA A 109 -7.86 6.80 17.90
C ALA A 109 -6.76 5.75 18.10
N ALA A 110 -7.14 4.60 18.67
CA ALA A 110 -6.23 3.46 18.76
C ALA A 110 -5.79 2.99 17.36
N PRO A 111 -4.47 2.74 17.15
CA PRO A 111 -3.98 2.29 15.86
C PRO A 111 -4.57 0.92 15.50
N LYS A 112 -4.87 0.75 14.23
CA LYS A 112 -5.38 -0.52 13.67
C LYS A 112 -4.80 -0.75 12.29
N PRO A 113 -4.73 -2.00 11.77
CA PRO A 113 -4.31 -2.25 10.41
C PRO A 113 -5.18 -1.50 9.39
N LEU A 114 -4.54 -0.71 8.52
CA LEU A 114 -5.14 -0.18 7.29
C LEU A 114 -4.56 -0.99 6.13
N VAL A 115 -5.43 -1.70 5.42
CA VAL A 115 -5.03 -2.60 4.32
C VAL A 115 -5.54 -2.08 2.98
N GLY A 116 -4.67 -1.96 2.02
CA GLY A 116 -5.00 -1.56 0.65
C GLY A 116 -3.75 -1.33 -0.19
N PHE A 117 -3.92 -0.95 -1.45
CA PHE A 117 -2.83 -0.65 -2.39
C PHE A 117 -3.34 0.24 -3.53
N SER A 118 -2.51 0.52 -4.54
CA SER A 118 -2.91 1.37 -5.66
C SER A 118 -3.20 2.81 -5.20
N ASP A 119 -4.37 3.36 -5.51
CA ASP A 119 -4.80 4.70 -5.06
C ASP A 119 -4.74 4.87 -3.52
N VAL A 120 -4.84 3.77 -2.75
CA VAL A 120 -4.69 3.77 -1.29
C VAL A 120 -3.28 4.16 -0.83
N THR A 121 -2.28 4.18 -1.71
CA THR A 121 -0.94 4.71 -1.44
C THR A 121 -1.00 6.11 -0.83
N VAL A 122 -1.92 6.95 -1.28
CA VAL A 122 -2.17 8.30 -0.71
C VAL A 122 -2.50 8.22 0.77
N LEU A 123 -3.35 7.26 1.16
CA LEU A 123 -3.72 7.06 2.57
C LEU A 123 -2.55 6.47 3.36
N HIS A 124 -1.78 5.53 2.80
CA HIS A 124 -0.58 5.01 3.45
C HIS A 124 0.41 6.13 3.79
N GLU A 125 0.70 7.00 2.84
CA GLU A 125 1.58 8.15 3.04
C GLU A 125 1.01 9.14 4.06
N ALA A 126 -0.29 9.44 3.99
CA ALA A 126 -0.94 10.34 4.93
C ALA A 126 -0.96 9.78 6.37
N PHE A 127 -1.27 8.50 6.56
CA PHE A 127 -1.22 7.85 7.87
C PHE A 127 0.20 7.81 8.43
N ALA A 128 1.20 7.54 7.59
CA ALA A 128 2.59 7.58 8.00
C ALA A 128 3.03 8.97 8.46
N VAL A 129 2.74 10.01 7.67
CA VAL A 129 3.24 11.37 7.92
C VAL A 129 2.41 12.11 8.96
N ARG A 130 1.07 11.95 8.93
CA ARG A 130 0.13 12.73 9.75
C ARG A 130 -0.27 12.03 11.04
N ALA A 131 -0.28 10.68 11.07
CA ALA A 131 -0.66 9.91 12.26
C ALA A 131 0.49 9.11 12.89
N GLY A 132 1.58 8.87 12.17
CA GLY A 132 2.72 8.11 12.69
C GLY A 132 2.44 6.60 12.82
N VAL A 133 1.49 6.06 12.05
CA VAL A 133 1.04 4.67 12.12
C VAL A 133 1.49 3.89 10.89
N SER A 134 2.01 2.68 11.10
CA SER A 134 2.35 1.74 10.02
C SER A 134 1.07 1.14 9.42
N THR A 135 1.11 0.90 8.11
CA THR A 135 -0.02 0.39 7.33
C THR A 135 0.40 -0.81 6.50
N LEU A 136 -0.52 -1.47 5.82
CA LEU A 136 -0.26 -2.67 5.04
C LEU A 136 -0.57 -2.44 3.56
N HIS A 137 0.46 -2.35 2.73
CA HIS A 137 0.32 -2.42 1.27
C HIS A 137 -0.04 -3.86 0.92
N GLY A 138 -1.31 -4.09 0.63
CA GLY A 138 -1.85 -5.42 0.40
C GLY A 138 -3.14 -5.39 -0.41
N PRO A 139 -3.67 -6.55 -0.81
CA PRO A 139 -4.77 -6.64 -1.74
C PRO A 139 -6.04 -6.02 -1.19
N ALA A 140 -6.81 -5.35 -2.06
CA ALA A 140 -8.14 -4.85 -1.77
C ALA A 140 -9.16 -5.98 -1.74
N VAL A 141 -10.16 -5.89 -0.83
CA VAL A 141 -11.12 -6.98 -0.52
C VAL A 141 -11.95 -7.42 -1.73
N ALA A 142 -12.38 -6.47 -2.60
CA ALA A 142 -13.09 -6.78 -3.85
C ALA A 142 -12.12 -6.89 -5.06
N GLY A 143 -10.80 -6.88 -4.81
CA GLY A 143 -9.78 -6.99 -5.84
C GLY A 143 -9.72 -8.39 -6.46
N GLU A 144 -9.35 -8.46 -7.73
CA GLU A 144 -9.31 -9.73 -8.46
C GLU A 144 -8.29 -10.70 -7.87
N VAL A 145 -7.09 -10.22 -7.54
CA VAL A 145 -6.04 -11.05 -6.94
C VAL A 145 -6.46 -11.60 -5.58
N PHE A 146 -7.11 -10.80 -4.72
CA PHE A 146 -7.64 -11.28 -3.44
C PHE A 146 -8.71 -12.38 -3.61
N LEU A 147 -9.57 -12.24 -4.63
CA LEU A 147 -10.65 -13.19 -4.86
C LEU A 147 -10.21 -14.49 -5.54
N LYS A 148 -9.11 -14.47 -6.31
CA LYS A 148 -8.68 -15.62 -7.12
C LYS A 148 -7.45 -16.33 -6.58
N ASP A 149 -6.49 -15.60 -5.99
CA ASP A 149 -5.22 -16.19 -5.58
C ASP A 149 -5.20 -16.51 -4.08
N GLU A 150 -5.10 -17.82 -3.78
CA GLU A 150 -5.04 -18.30 -2.41
C GLU A 150 -3.73 -17.95 -1.70
N ALA A 151 -2.62 -17.89 -2.43
CA ALA A 151 -1.33 -17.53 -1.86
C ALA A 151 -1.34 -16.09 -1.32
N THR A 152 -1.92 -15.15 -2.09
CA THR A 152 -2.14 -13.76 -1.67
C THR A 152 -3.00 -13.68 -0.40
N ARG A 153 -4.14 -14.40 -0.37
CA ARG A 153 -5.02 -14.44 0.82
C ARG A 153 -4.31 -15.00 2.04
N THR A 154 -3.61 -16.11 1.86
CA THR A 154 -2.87 -16.77 2.94
C THR A 154 -1.76 -15.86 3.48
N HIS A 155 -1.03 -15.16 2.62
CA HIS A 155 0.01 -14.24 3.03
C HIS A 155 -0.58 -13.05 3.83
N LEU A 156 -1.65 -12.42 3.33
CA LEU A 156 -2.32 -11.33 4.07
C LEU A 156 -2.88 -11.83 5.41
N ARG A 157 -3.55 -12.98 5.44
CA ARG A 157 -4.08 -13.56 6.69
C ARG A 157 -2.96 -13.80 7.70
N ARG A 158 -1.84 -14.40 7.29
CA ARG A 158 -0.68 -14.60 8.17
C ARG A 158 -0.09 -13.28 8.66
N THR A 159 0.01 -12.27 7.80
CA THR A 159 0.48 -10.93 8.19
C THR A 159 -0.38 -10.30 9.27
N LEU A 160 -1.70 -10.55 9.27
CA LEU A 160 -2.65 -9.98 10.22
C LEU A 160 -2.76 -10.77 11.53
N PHE A 161 -2.68 -12.11 11.48
CA PHE A 161 -2.96 -12.99 12.63
C PHE A 161 -1.70 -13.61 13.27
N ALA A 162 -0.66 -13.84 12.47
CA ALA A 162 0.59 -14.49 12.89
C ALA A 162 1.81 -13.81 12.22
N PRO A 163 1.99 -12.49 12.43
CA PRO A 163 2.94 -11.66 11.69
C PRO A 163 4.40 -12.09 11.87
N GLU A 164 4.74 -12.77 12.94
CA GLU A 164 6.06 -13.35 13.19
C GLU A 164 6.44 -14.43 12.16
N THR A 165 5.46 -15.04 11.51
CA THR A 165 5.66 -16.12 10.52
C THR A 165 5.93 -15.61 9.09
N VAL A 166 5.81 -14.31 8.85
CA VAL A 166 5.94 -13.68 7.52
C VAL A 166 6.94 -12.50 7.53
N ARG A 167 8.03 -12.65 8.24
CA ARG A 167 9.07 -11.61 8.34
C ARG A 167 9.99 -11.53 7.12
N THR A 168 10.11 -12.60 6.36
CA THR A 168 10.89 -12.59 5.11
C THR A 168 9.93 -12.56 3.93
N LEU A 169 10.03 -11.51 3.13
CA LEU A 169 9.31 -11.32 1.88
C LEU A 169 10.28 -11.67 0.75
N ALA A 170 9.96 -12.73 0.03
CA ALA A 170 10.77 -13.23 -1.08
C ALA A 170 9.84 -13.77 -2.17
N ALA A 171 9.95 -13.22 -3.36
CA ALA A 171 9.28 -13.78 -4.53
C ALA A 171 10.28 -14.64 -5.32
N PRO A 172 9.88 -15.76 -5.91
CA PRO A 172 10.76 -16.60 -6.71
C PRO A 172 11.38 -15.88 -7.92
N SER A 173 10.72 -14.84 -8.41
CA SER A 173 11.16 -13.99 -9.52
C SER A 173 12.13 -12.89 -9.11
N ALA A 174 12.25 -12.60 -7.80
CA ALA A 174 13.02 -11.46 -7.32
C ALA A 174 14.51 -11.59 -7.66
N ARG A 175 15.09 -10.52 -8.19
CA ARG A 175 16.49 -10.45 -8.59
C ARG A 175 17.06 -9.05 -8.44
N ALA A 176 18.36 -8.90 -8.51
CA ALA A 176 18.99 -7.59 -8.45
C ALA A 176 18.90 -6.84 -9.78
N LEU A 177 18.45 -5.60 -9.73
CA LEU A 177 18.75 -4.59 -10.75
C LEU A 177 20.08 -3.90 -10.43
N VAL A 178 20.28 -3.51 -9.15
CA VAL A 178 21.54 -3.05 -8.59
C VAL A 178 21.81 -3.89 -7.35
N PRO A 179 22.86 -4.73 -7.34
CA PRO A 179 23.16 -5.61 -6.21
C PRO A 179 23.58 -4.82 -4.96
N GLY A 180 23.40 -5.43 -3.79
CA GLY A 180 23.80 -4.85 -2.51
C GLY A 180 22.75 -5.07 -1.43
N ARG A 181 23.04 -4.54 -0.23
CA ARG A 181 22.16 -4.60 0.95
C ARG A 181 21.96 -3.21 1.53
N ALA A 182 20.76 -2.95 2.00
CA ALA A 182 20.44 -1.71 2.68
C ALA A 182 19.50 -1.97 3.87
N HIS A 183 19.68 -1.19 4.93
CA HIS A 183 18.76 -1.14 6.07
C HIS A 183 17.99 0.18 6.02
N GLY A 184 16.71 0.15 6.33
CA GLY A 184 15.86 1.33 6.35
C GLY A 184 14.45 1.03 6.83
N VAL A 185 13.57 2.03 6.72
CA VAL A 185 12.16 1.90 7.06
C VAL A 185 11.37 1.78 5.76
N THR A 186 10.48 0.79 5.65
CA THR A 186 9.66 0.57 4.46
C THR A 186 8.69 1.73 4.23
N LEU A 187 8.56 2.19 2.99
CA LEU A 187 7.64 3.25 2.56
C LEU A 187 7.33 3.12 1.07
N GLY A 188 6.33 3.82 0.57
CA GLY A 188 6.05 3.88 -0.86
C GLY A 188 4.75 3.18 -1.26
N GLY A 189 4.68 2.64 -2.47
CA GLY A 189 3.52 2.02 -3.11
C GLY A 189 3.43 2.32 -4.60
N CYS A 190 2.26 2.72 -5.09
CA CYS A 190 2.05 3.03 -6.50
C CYS A 190 2.83 4.29 -6.90
N LEU A 191 3.70 4.16 -7.91
CA LEU A 191 4.59 5.22 -8.40
C LEU A 191 3.81 6.46 -8.83
N THR A 192 2.74 6.28 -9.61
CA THR A 192 1.91 7.40 -10.08
C THR A 192 1.33 8.18 -8.90
N MET A 193 0.89 7.50 -7.85
CA MET A 193 0.35 8.16 -6.66
C MET A 193 1.40 8.95 -5.91
N LEU A 194 2.60 8.41 -5.73
CA LEU A 194 3.71 9.12 -5.08
C LEU A 194 4.12 10.36 -5.87
N ALA A 195 4.20 10.26 -7.20
CA ALA A 195 4.57 11.38 -8.06
C ALA A 195 3.50 12.49 -8.06
N THR A 196 2.21 12.13 -8.02
CA THR A 196 1.11 13.10 -8.02
C THR A 196 0.86 13.75 -6.65
N GLU A 197 1.41 13.18 -5.56
CA GLU A 197 1.40 13.79 -4.23
C GLU A 197 2.48 14.89 -4.05
N LEU A 198 3.42 15.03 -4.98
CA LEU A 198 4.44 16.08 -4.88
C LEU A 198 3.82 17.48 -4.88
N GLY A 199 4.10 18.25 -3.85
CA GLY A 199 3.55 19.58 -3.65
C GLY A 199 2.19 19.62 -2.96
N ALA A 200 1.60 18.49 -2.64
CA ALA A 200 0.38 18.44 -1.82
C ALA A 200 0.68 18.87 -0.37
N PRO A 201 -0.29 19.50 0.33
CA PRO A 201 -0.11 19.89 1.73
C PRO A 201 0.24 18.69 2.61
N ARG A 202 1.31 18.80 3.40
CA ARG A 202 1.75 17.74 4.33
C ARG A 202 2.12 16.40 3.65
N ALA A 203 2.42 16.42 2.35
CA ALA A 203 3.03 15.28 1.68
C ALA A 203 4.41 14.95 2.28
N ARG A 204 4.85 13.70 2.12
CA ARG A 204 6.22 13.32 2.51
C ARG A 204 7.25 14.13 1.73
N PRO A 205 8.19 14.80 2.39
CA PRO A 205 9.12 15.68 1.68
C PRO A 205 10.20 14.93 0.90
N ALA A 206 10.62 13.75 1.37
CA ALA A 206 11.60 12.89 0.72
C ALA A 206 11.55 11.46 1.25
N ALA A 207 12.09 10.50 0.51
CA ALA A 207 12.22 9.09 0.90
C ALA A 207 13.49 8.80 1.74
N ALA A 208 14.14 9.82 2.28
CA ALA A 208 15.42 9.70 2.97
C ALA A 208 15.39 8.66 4.11
N GLY A 209 16.38 7.77 4.14
CA GLY A 209 16.49 6.65 5.10
C GLY A 209 15.48 5.54 4.89
N GLY A 210 14.66 5.60 3.84
CA GLY A 210 13.64 4.62 3.54
C GLY A 210 14.08 3.51 2.61
N LEU A 211 13.47 2.32 2.78
CA LEU A 211 13.42 1.29 1.76
C LEU A 211 12.15 1.54 0.93
N LEU A 212 12.34 2.07 -0.26
CA LEU A 212 11.27 2.52 -1.13
C LEU A 212 10.68 1.35 -1.91
N LEU A 213 9.37 1.11 -1.74
CA LEU A 213 8.61 0.17 -2.55
C LEU A 213 7.95 0.92 -3.70
N LEU A 214 8.13 0.43 -4.93
CA LEU A 214 7.51 0.98 -6.13
C LEU A 214 6.84 -0.12 -6.95
N GLU A 215 5.63 0.13 -7.39
CA GLU A 215 4.87 -0.67 -8.34
C GLU A 215 3.94 0.24 -9.13
N ASP A 216 3.39 -0.21 -10.25
CA ASP A 216 2.34 0.52 -10.96
C ASP A 216 1.54 -0.41 -11.88
N VAL A 217 0.45 0.12 -12.45
CA VAL A 217 -0.43 -0.62 -13.33
C VAL A 217 -0.97 0.23 -14.47
N GLY A 218 -0.88 -0.31 -15.72
CA GLY A 218 -1.51 0.31 -16.89
C GLY A 218 -0.83 1.58 -17.39
N GLU A 219 0.32 1.93 -16.87
CA GLU A 219 1.10 3.10 -17.30
C GLU A 219 2.14 2.71 -18.35
N PRO A 220 2.08 3.24 -19.58
CA PRO A 220 3.11 2.95 -20.57
C PRO A 220 4.48 3.46 -20.13
N PRO A 221 5.60 2.86 -20.61
CA PRO A 221 6.95 3.13 -20.11
C PRO A 221 7.32 4.62 -20.03
N TYR A 222 6.92 5.44 -21.01
CA TYR A 222 7.23 6.88 -20.98
C TYR A 222 6.53 7.63 -19.82
N ARG A 223 5.40 7.13 -19.31
CA ARG A 223 4.72 7.72 -18.14
C ARG A 223 5.43 7.33 -16.85
N LEU A 224 5.92 6.09 -16.77
CA LEU A 224 6.78 5.66 -15.67
C LEU A 224 8.06 6.50 -15.62
N ASP A 225 8.72 6.72 -16.77
CA ASP A 225 9.87 7.61 -16.89
C ASP A 225 9.54 9.03 -16.42
N ARG A 226 8.39 9.58 -16.83
CA ARG A 226 7.95 10.91 -16.40
C ARG A 226 7.76 10.99 -14.90
N ALA A 227 7.09 10.00 -14.30
CA ALA A 227 6.85 9.97 -12.85
C ALA A 227 8.16 9.84 -12.06
N LEU A 228 9.07 8.95 -12.47
CA LEU A 228 10.40 8.83 -11.86
C LEU A 228 11.23 10.10 -12.04
N THR A 229 11.20 10.69 -13.23
CA THR A 229 11.88 11.97 -13.50
C THR A 229 11.33 13.08 -12.61
N GLN A 230 10.03 13.12 -12.35
CA GLN A 230 9.40 14.09 -11.47
C GLN A 230 9.89 13.91 -10.02
N LEU A 231 9.92 12.68 -9.51
CA LEU A 231 10.45 12.37 -8.17
C LEU A 231 11.93 12.74 -8.04
N LEU A 232 12.75 12.43 -9.06
CA LEU A 232 14.17 12.77 -9.11
C LEU A 232 14.39 14.29 -9.09
N ARG A 233 13.69 15.03 -9.96
CA ARG A 233 13.83 16.49 -10.05
C ARG A 233 13.32 17.24 -8.83
N ALA A 234 12.36 16.65 -8.12
CA ALA A 234 11.85 17.18 -6.85
C ALA A 234 12.79 16.91 -5.66
N GLY A 235 13.87 16.14 -5.85
CA GLY A 235 14.75 15.71 -4.75
C GLY A 235 14.09 14.67 -3.84
N TRP A 236 12.93 14.14 -4.22
CA TRP A 236 12.16 13.23 -3.35
C TRP A 236 12.87 11.91 -3.08
N LEU A 237 13.72 11.46 -4.01
CA LEU A 237 14.53 10.25 -3.88
C LEU A 237 15.86 10.47 -3.14
N GLU A 238 16.20 11.71 -2.75
CA GLU A 238 17.43 12.00 -2.05
C GLU A 238 17.51 11.26 -0.72
N GLY A 239 18.66 10.59 -0.49
CA GLY A 239 18.90 9.82 0.73
C GLY A 239 18.06 8.55 0.89
N VAL A 240 17.37 8.07 -0.16
CA VAL A 240 16.75 6.75 -0.14
C VAL A 240 17.82 5.68 0.15
N ALA A 241 17.51 4.72 1.02
CA ALA A 241 18.49 3.70 1.41
C ALA A 241 18.56 2.52 0.42
N GLY A 242 17.43 2.14 -0.16
CA GLY A 242 17.31 1.06 -1.13
C GLY A 242 15.92 1.04 -1.76
N ILE A 243 15.76 0.32 -2.86
CA ILE A 243 14.51 0.29 -3.63
C ILE A 243 14.10 -1.16 -3.91
N ALA A 244 12.85 -1.51 -3.59
CA ALA A 244 12.23 -2.75 -3.98
C ALA A 244 11.15 -2.46 -5.04
N LEU A 245 11.29 -3.06 -6.22
CA LEU A 245 10.36 -2.92 -7.33
C LEU A 245 9.41 -4.12 -7.36
N GLY A 246 8.12 -3.83 -7.27
CA GLY A 246 7.05 -4.80 -7.38
C GLY A 246 6.65 -5.09 -8.82
N SER A 247 5.35 -5.27 -9.06
CA SER A 247 4.80 -5.56 -10.37
C SER A 247 4.60 -4.29 -11.21
N TRP A 248 4.66 -4.46 -12.54
CA TRP A 248 4.39 -3.42 -13.54
C TRP A 248 3.32 -3.93 -14.51
N ALA A 249 2.22 -4.39 -13.94
CA ALA A 249 1.15 -5.05 -14.68
C ALA A 249 0.53 -4.12 -15.73
N ARG A 250 0.44 -4.59 -16.98
CA ARG A 250 -0.10 -3.84 -18.13
C ARG A 250 0.62 -2.51 -18.42
N CYS A 251 1.88 -2.37 -17.99
CA CYS A 251 2.71 -1.19 -18.32
C CYS A 251 3.47 -1.32 -19.65
N GLY A 252 3.21 -2.39 -20.41
CA GLY A 252 3.89 -2.76 -21.63
C GLY A 252 4.80 -3.97 -21.43
N PRO A 253 5.63 -4.32 -22.44
CA PRO A 253 6.63 -5.38 -22.30
C PRO A 253 7.59 -5.08 -21.18
N TYR A 254 7.82 -6.07 -20.30
CA TYR A 254 8.62 -5.84 -19.07
C TYR A 254 10.03 -5.35 -19.37
N GLU A 255 10.64 -5.81 -20.45
CA GLU A 255 11.98 -5.37 -20.86
C GLU A 255 12.04 -3.85 -21.08
N ARG A 256 10.97 -3.26 -21.65
CA ARG A 256 10.88 -1.81 -21.86
C ARG A 256 10.68 -1.04 -20.55
N VAL A 257 9.88 -1.60 -19.64
CA VAL A 257 9.75 -1.05 -18.29
C VAL A 257 11.09 -1.12 -17.56
N ARG A 258 11.76 -2.26 -17.63
CA ARG A 258 13.06 -2.49 -17.01
C ARG A 258 14.14 -1.53 -17.52
N GLU A 259 14.16 -1.23 -18.82
CA GLU A 259 15.06 -0.21 -19.40
C GLU A 259 14.87 1.16 -18.70
N VAL A 260 13.63 1.60 -18.52
CA VAL A 260 13.30 2.85 -17.81
C VAL A 260 13.73 2.81 -16.35
N LEU A 261 13.42 1.72 -15.65
CA LEU A 261 13.80 1.56 -14.24
C LEU A 261 15.31 1.58 -14.06
N ALA A 262 16.05 0.88 -14.92
CA ALA A 262 17.51 0.85 -14.88
C ALA A 262 18.12 2.24 -15.17
N ASP A 263 17.59 2.96 -16.17
CA ASP A 263 18.06 4.30 -16.53
C ASP A 263 17.79 5.33 -15.42
N ARG A 264 16.61 5.30 -14.80
CA ARG A 264 16.22 6.29 -13.78
C ARG A 264 16.75 5.98 -12.38
N LEU A 265 16.85 4.70 -12.00
CA LEU A 265 17.16 4.28 -10.63
C LEU A 265 18.56 3.68 -10.48
N GLY A 266 19.12 3.11 -11.57
CA GLY A 266 20.41 2.42 -11.50
C GLY A 266 21.61 3.29 -11.12
N GLY A 267 21.51 4.61 -11.38
CA GLY A 267 22.57 5.58 -11.04
C GLY A 267 22.49 6.18 -9.63
N LEU A 268 21.50 5.79 -8.80
CA LEU A 268 21.29 6.36 -7.45
C LEU A 268 22.34 5.89 -6.43
N GLY A 269 23.14 4.87 -6.75
CA GLY A 269 24.17 4.35 -5.84
C GLY A 269 23.61 3.54 -4.65
N VAL A 270 22.37 3.06 -4.75
CA VAL A 270 21.71 2.26 -3.71
C VAL A 270 21.29 0.89 -4.27
N PRO A 271 21.13 -0.14 -3.41
CA PRO A 271 20.61 -1.43 -3.85
C PRO A 271 19.20 -1.33 -4.41
N VAL A 272 18.94 -2.00 -5.57
CA VAL A 272 17.63 -2.06 -6.21
C VAL A 272 17.31 -3.51 -6.53
N ALA A 273 16.24 -4.05 -5.92
CA ALA A 273 15.68 -5.36 -6.27
C ALA A 273 14.48 -5.19 -7.19
N GLU A 274 14.32 -6.07 -8.18
CA GLU A 274 13.17 -6.09 -9.11
C GLU A 274 12.36 -7.38 -8.95
N GLU A 275 11.08 -7.34 -9.38
CA GLU A 275 10.11 -8.44 -9.33
C GLU A 275 9.89 -9.00 -7.91
N CYS A 276 9.81 -8.09 -6.91
CA CYS A 276 9.70 -8.45 -5.49
C CYS A 276 8.31 -8.98 -5.07
N GLY A 277 7.39 -9.25 -6.00
CA GLY A 277 6.16 -10.00 -5.78
C GLY A 277 5.04 -9.24 -5.05
N PHE A 278 5.03 -7.92 -5.02
CA PHE A 278 3.94 -7.10 -4.50
C PHE A 278 3.33 -6.22 -5.61
N GLY A 279 2.15 -5.65 -5.36
CA GLY A 279 1.46 -4.76 -6.29
C GLY A 279 0.39 -5.45 -7.14
N HIS A 280 0.22 -5.03 -8.40
CA HIS A 280 -0.90 -5.42 -9.28
C HIS A 280 -0.65 -6.71 -10.09
N GLY A 281 0.28 -7.57 -9.69
CA GLY A 281 0.51 -8.87 -10.33
C GLY A 281 -0.62 -9.88 -10.08
N ASP A 282 -0.46 -11.08 -10.66
CA ASP A 282 -1.41 -12.19 -10.51
C ASP A 282 -1.37 -12.79 -9.10
N SER A 283 -0.30 -12.57 -8.36
CA SER A 283 -0.12 -12.85 -6.93
C SER A 283 0.54 -11.65 -6.26
N ALA A 284 0.18 -11.35 -5.01
CA ALA A 284 0.67 -10.18 -4.31
C ALA A 284 1.01 -10.46 -2.84
N LEU A 285 2.28 -10.27 -2.49
CA LEU A 285 2.73 -10.22 -1.10
C LEU A 285 2.19 -8.95 -0.43
N THR A 286 1.75 -9.09 0.82
CA THR A 286 1.45 -7.93 1.66
C THR A 286 2.74 -7.41 2.27
N VAL A 287 3.02 -6.11 2.10
CA VAL A 287 4.21 -5.47 2.65
C VAL A 287 3.82 -4.43 3.69
N PRO A 288 4.29 -4.52 4.94
CA PRO A 288 4.07 -3.46 5.91
C PRO A 288 4.90 -2.22 5.54
N LEU A 289 4.29 -1.06 5.66
CA LEU A 289 4.91 0.25 5.46
C LEU A 289 5.12 0.93 6.82
N GLY A 290 6.28 1.52 7.02
CA GLY A 290 6.65 2.17 8.29
C GLY A 290 7.37 1.25 9.28
N VAL A 291 7.89 0.11 8.84
CA VAL A 291 8.63 -0.82 9.71
C VAL A 291 10.11 -0.92 9.28
N PRO A 292 11.03 -1.12 10.25
CA PRO A 292 12.45 -1.32 9.92
C PRO A 292 12.66 -2.68 9.24
N ALA A 293 13.51 -2.69 8.23
CA ALA A 293 13.78 -3.86 7.42
C ALA A 293 15.18 -3.81 6.78
N VAL A 294 15.63 -4.95 6.29
CA VAL A 294 16.81 -5.10 5.44
C VAL A 294 16.38 -5.55 4.05
N LEU A 295 16.70 -4.76 3.04
CA LEU A 295 16.65 -5.18 1.64
C LEU A 295 17.98 -5.82 1.26
N ASP A 296 17.96 -7.08 0.86
CA ASP A 296 19.07 -7.74 0.17
C ASP A 296 18.70 -7.89 -1.30
N ALA A 297 19.09 -6.91 -2.12
CA ALA A 297 18.79 -6.92 -3.54
C ALA A 297 19.51 -8.09 -4.26
N THR A 298 20.67 -8.51 -3.78
CA THR A 298 21.43 -9.64 -4.36
C THR A 298 20.69 -10.96 -4.16
N ALA A 299 20.09 -11.14 -2.97
CA ALA A 299 19.29 -12.34 -2.66
C ALA A 299 17.81 -12.21 -3.09
N GLY A 300 17.36 -11.02 -3.51
CA GLY A 300 15.96 -10.75 -3.84
C GLY A 300 15.00 -10.81 -2.64
N THR A 301 15.47 -10.41 -1.44
CA THR A 301 14.69 -10.53 -0.21
C THR A 301 14.53 -9.21 0.53
N LEU A 302 13.36 -9.01 1.14
CA LEU A 302 13.10 -7.96 2.11
C LEU A 302 12.78 -8.63 3.47
N VAL A 303 13.67 -8.44 4.44
CA VAL A 303 13.55 -9.04 5.77
C VAL A 303 13.14 -7.97 6.78
N LEU A 304 11.98 -8.13 7.40
CA LEU A 304 11.46 -7.23 8.42
C LEU A 304 12.20 -7.47 9.75
N ASP A 305 12.71 -6.43 10.39
CA ASP A 305 13.37 -6.54 11.70
C ASP A 305 12.36 -6.81 12.82
N VAL A 306 11.13 -6.40 12.61
CA VAL A 306 9.99 -6.60 13.52
C VAL A 306 8.78 -7.13 12.77
N PRO A 307 7.84 -7.85 13.42
CA PRO A 307 6.59 -8.24 12.80
C PRO A 307 5.76 -7.05 12.32
N ALA A 308 4.90 -7.23 11.33
CA ALA A 308 4.06 -6.17 10.75
C ALA A 308 3.09 -5.55 11.77
N THR A 309 2.57 -6.36 12.69
CA THR A 309 1.66 -5.98 13.78
C THR A 309 2.20 -6.48 15.13
N VAL A 310 1.67 -5.99 16.25
CA VAL A 310 2.10 -6.36 17.61
C VAL A 310 1.09 -7.28 18.28
#